data_d8e1f258497599668142855dc80fc9a0
#
_entry.id   d8e1f258497599668142855dc80fc9a0
#
_cell.length_a   1.000
_cell.length_b   1.000
_cell.length_c   1.000
_cell.angle_alpha   90.00
_cell.angle_beta   90.00
_cell.angle_gamma   90.00
#
_symmetry.space_group_name_H-M   'P 1'
#
loop_
_entity.id
_entity.type
_entity.pdbx_description
1 polymer ?
#
loop_
_entity_poly.entity_id
_entity_poly.type
_entity_poly.pdbx_seq_one_letter_code
_entity_poly.pdbx_strand_id
1 'polypeptide(L)'
;MANIKPAEISAIIRNQLTGSKVGPSLDEIGTVLQVGDGIARVYGLSNVQYGELVEFDNGMEGIVLNLEEDNVGVVLLGPSKEIKEGDTVKRTNRIASINVGEGVVGRVVNTLGQPIDGKGKIEGKLYEMPLERKAPGVIYRQPVNEPLQTGIKSIDAMIPIGRGQRELVIGDRQTGKTTVCIDTILNQKEFFDAGEPCLLYTSPSPRDRQKSRMPSSA
;
A
#
# COMPACT_ATOMS: atom_id res chain seq x y z
N MET A 1 41.98 45.96 18.41
CA MET A 1 40.57 45.80 18.07
C MET A 1 40.46 45.89 16.57
N ALA A 2 40.23 44.79 15.87
CA ALA A 2 40.14 44.76 14.41
C ALA A 2 38.80 45.40 13.99
N ASN A 3 38.90 46.51 13.25
CA ASN A 3 37.77 47.26 12.76
C ASN A 3 37.23 46.52 11.51
N ILE A 4 36.26 45.64 11.70
CA ILE A 4 35.58 44.91 10.59
C ILE A 4 34.73 45.92 9.85
N LYS A 5 35.03 46.13 8.55
CA LYS A 5 34.27 47.07 7.71
C LYS A 5 32.84 46.57 7.45
N PRO A 6 31.84 47.42 7.48
CA PRO A 6 30.40 47.02 7.24
C PRO A 6 30.18 46.27 5.92
N ALA A 7 31.03 46.54 4.92
CA ALA A 7 30.97 45.84 3.61
C ALA A 7 31.39 44.37 3.69
N GLU A 8 32.32 44.00 4.59
CA GLU A 8 32.75 42.62 4.79
C GLU A 8 31.66 41.78 5.49
N ILE A 9 30.96 42.41 6.46
CA ILE A 9 29.84 41.77 7.15
C ILE A 9 28.68 41.50 6.14
N SER A 10 28.41 42.47 5.29
CA SER A 10 27.38 42.32 4.24
C SER A 10 27.75 41.24 3.20
N ALA A 11 29.03 41.09 2.87
CA ALA A 11 29.50 40.04 1.96
C ALA A 11 29.43 38.65 2.60
N ILE A 12 29.74 38.51 3.88
CA ILE A 12 29.66 37.27 4.64
C ILE A 12 28.17 36.85 4.75
N ILE A 13 27.29 37.77 5.10
CA ILE A 13 25.84 37.50 5.20
C ILE A 13 25.27 37.12 3.84
N ARG A 14 25.64 37.80 2.73
CA ARG A 14 25.24 37.40 1.37
C ARG A 14 25.73 36.03 0.99
N ASN A 15 27.00 35.69 1.27
CA ASN A 15 27.55 34.38 0.99
C ASN A 15 26.89 33.28 1.83
N GLN A 16 26.53 33.53 3.08
CA GLN A 16 25.76 32.61 3.88
C GLN A 16 24.32 32.46 3.38
N LEU A 17 23.68 33.53 2.91
CA LEU A 17 22.33 33.47 2.33
C LEU A 17 22.30 32.82 0.94
N THR A 18 23.32 33.02 0.12
CA THR A 18 23.42 32.41 -1.23
C THR A 18 24.02 31.00 -1.21
N GLY A 19 24.84 30.66 -0.19
CA GLY A 19 25.36 29.30 0.04
C GLY A 19 24.36 28.36 0.69
N SER A 20 23.32 28.88 1.33
CA SER A 20 22.21 28.12 1.90
C SER A 20 21.14 27.80 0.85
N LYS A 21 21.51 27.09 -0.20
CA LYS A 21 20.57 26.29 -1.01
C LYS A 21 20.25 24.95 -0.37
N VAL A 22 20.78 24.72 0.80
CA VAL A 22 20.28 23.77 1.78
C VAL A 22 19.58 24.64 2.83
N GLY A 23 18.33 25.03 2.56
CA GLY A 23 17.44 25.27 3.68
C GLY A 23 17.58 24.04 4.57
N PRO A 24 17.71 24.16 5.90
CA PRO A 24 17.47 23.01 6.74
C PRO A 24 16.10 22.52 6.30
N SER A 25 16.01 21.31 5.78
CA SER A 25 14.78 20.57 5.93
C SER A 25 14.63 20.49 7.44
N LEU A 26 13.86 21.41 7.99
CA LEU A 26 13.34 21.27 9.33
C LEU A 26 12.49 20.01 9.21
N ASP A 27 13.13 18.87 9.51
CA ASP A 27 12.41 17.63 9.68
C ASP A 27 11.37 17.95 10.75
N GLU A 28 10.13 18.09 10.33
CA GLU A 28 9.05 18.41 11.25
C GLU A 28 8.93 17.22 12.19
N ILE A 29 9.20 17.50 13.47
CA ILE A 29 9.29 16.47 14.51
C ILE A 29 8.04 16.59 15.36
N GLY A 30 7.33 15.46 15.51
CA GLY A 30 6.19 15.30 16.41
C GLY A 30 6.56 14.47 17.62
N THR A 31 5.69 14.48 18.62
CA THR A 31 5.79 13.68 19.84
C THR A 31 4.54 12.81 19.97
N VAL A 32 4.73 11.54 20.32
CA VAL A 32 3.65 10.60 20.58
C VAL A 32 2.93 10.98 21.87
N LEU A 33 1.64 11.29 21.78
CA LEU A 33 0.80 11.58 22.93
C LEU A 33 0.22 10.30 23.55
N GLN A 34 -0.22 9.38 22.71
CA GLN A 34 -0.88 8.15 23.12
C GLN A 34 -0.69 7.06 22.07
N VAL A 35 -0.57 5.81 22.52
CA VAL A 35 -0.52 4.63 21.67
C VAL A 35 -1.54 3.60 22.14
N GLY A 36 -2.29 3.03 21.20
CA GLY A 36 -3.23 1.96 21.48
C GLY A 36 -3.76 1.32 20.21
N ASP A 37 -3.99 0.02 20.21
CA ASP A 37 -4.63 -0.75 19.13
C ASP A 37 -4.02 -0.54 17.74
N GLY A 38 -2.68 -0.35 17.65
CA GLY A 38 -1.99 -0.13 16.37
C GLY A 38 -2.08 1.31 15.85
N ILE A 39 -2.58 2.24 16.67
CA ILE A 39 -2.69 3.67 16.33
C ILE A 39 -1.86 4.48 17.31
N ALA A 40 -1.11 5.46 16.81
CA ALA A 40 -0.45 6.48 17.60
C ALA A 40 -1.08 7.84 17.34
N ARG A 41 -1.34 8.61 18.41
CA ARG A 41 -1.67 10.03 18.34
C ARG A 41 -0.41 10.84 18.52
N VAL A 42 -0.11 11.69 17.55
CA VAL A 42 1.13 12.47 17.49
C VAL A 42 0.80 13.95 17.49
N TYR A 43 1.52 14.71 18.31
CA TYR A 43 1.44 16.17 18.38
C TYR A 43 2.63 16.79 17.64
N GLY A 44 2.43 17.93 16.97
CA GLY A 44 3.51 18.75 16.41
C GLY A 44 3.82 18.52 14.93
N LEU A 45 3.05 17.67 14.22
CA LEU A 45 3.17 17.45 12.77
C LEU A 45 2.15 18.32 12.00
N SER A 46 2.27 19.65 12.10
CA SER A 46 1.25 20.59 11.60
C SER A 46 1.11 20.63 10.07
N ASN A 47 2.17 20.28 9.33
CA ASN A 47 2.17 20.33 7.87
C ASN A 47 2.12 18.95 7.21
N VAL A 48 1.92 17.88 7.99
CA VAL A 48 1.86 16.52 7.47
C VAL A 48 0.61 16.35 6.59
N GLN A 49 0.72 15.53 5.57
CA GLN A 49 -0.38 15.27 4.64
C GLN A 49 -1.07 13.93 4.95
N TYR A 50 -2.34 13.82 4.59
CA TYR A 50 -3.05 12.56 4.62
C TYR A 50 -2.36 11.52 3.72
N GLY A 51 -2.17 10.31 4.23
CA GLY A 51 -1.47 9.24 3.52
C GLY A 51 0.06 9.36 3.53
N GLU A 52 0.63 10.35 4.22
CA GLU A 52 2.08 10.50 4.34
C GLU A 52 2.66 9.46 5.30
N LEU A 53 3.85 8.96 4.96
CA LEU A 53 4.64 8.12 5.85
C LEU A 53 5.37 8.97 6.87
N VAL A 54 5.38 8.50 8.11
CA VAL A 54 6.17 9.05 9.22
C VAL A 54 7.05 7.96 9.80
N GLU A 55 8.20 8.34 10.33
CA GLU A 55 9.18 7.44 10.91
C GLU A 55 9.32 7.71 12.41
N PHE A 56 9.24 6.66 13.20
CA PHE A 56 9.48 6.70 14.65
C PHE A 56 10.96 6.48 14.96
N ASP A 57 11.41 6.91 16.14
CA ASP A 57 12.82 6.79 16.55
C ASP A 57 13.39 5.36 16.51
N ASN A 58 12.54 4.36 16.65
CA ASN A 58 12.91 2.94 16.54
C ASN A 58 13.02 2.42 15.09
N GLY A 59 12.85 3.30 14.07
CA GLY A 59 12.86 2.94 12.66
C GLY A 59 11.54 2.31 12.15
N MET A 60 10.49 2.29 12.97
CA MET A 60 9.16 1.86 12.54
C MET A 60 8.51 2.95 11.71
N GLU A 61 7.84 2.55 10.64
CA GLU A 61 7.06 3.47 9.83
C GLU A 61 5.58 3.44 10.21
N GLY A 62 4.90 4.56 10.02
CA GLY A 62 3.46 4.69 10.17
C GLY A 62 2.84 5.51 9.04
N ILE A 63 1.55 5.34 8.83
CA ILE A 63 0.78 6.09 7.82
C ILE A 63 -0.18 7.04 8.52
N VAL A 64 -0.16 8.30 8.12
CA VAL A 64 -1.07 9.33 8.60
C VAL A 64 -2.45 9.13 7.96
N LEU A 65 -3.46 8.83 8.76
CA LEU A 65 -4.83 8.65 8.28
C LEU A 65 -5.85 9.62 8.89
N ASN A 66 -5.50 10.30 9.98
CA ASN A 66 -6.38 11.28 10.57
C ASN A 66 -5.63 12.57 10.86
N LEU A 67 -6.21 13.69 10.47
CA LEU A 67 -5.66 15.02 10.71
C LEU A 67 -6.68 15.79 11.56
N GLU A 68 -6.33 16.04 12.81
CA GLU A 68 -7.09 16.85 13.74
C GLU A 68 -6.39 18.22 13.94
N GLU A 69 -7.05 19.16 14.56
CA GLU A 69 -6.51 20.51 14.75
C GLU A 69 -5.22 20.50 15.59
N ASP A 70 -5.19 19.70 16.65
CA ASP A 70 -4.08 19.64 17.61
C ASP A 70 -3.23 18.37 17.52
N ASN A 71 -3.69 17.35 16.83
CA ASN A 71 -2.99 16.05 16.77
C ASN A 71 -3.22 15.32 15.44
N VAL A 72 -2.38 14.34 15.21
CA VAL A 72 -2.38 13.53 13.99
C VAL A 72 -2.54 12.06 14.38
N GLY A 73 -3.49 11.36 13.77
CA GLY A 73 -3.68 9.94 13.93
C GLY A 73 -2.82 9.16 12.94
N VAL A 74 -1.91 8.35 13.44
CA VAL A 74 -0.96 7.55 12.67
C VAL A 74 -1.23 6.08 12.89
N VAL A 75 -1.44 5.32 11.83
CA VAL A 75 -1.52 3.86 11.87
C VAL A 75 -0.12 3.27 11.79
N LEU A 76 0.22 2.41 12.73
CA LEU A 76 1.53 1.78 12.84
C LEU A 76 1.66 0.61 11.87
N LEU A 77 2.76 0.56 11.12
CA LEU A 77 3.07 -0.55 10.21
C LEU A 77 3.90 -1.65 10.90
N GLY A 78 3.75 -1.78 12.20
CA GLY A 78 4.46 -2.75 13.02
C GLY A 78 3.82 -2.95 14.40
N PRO A 79 4.49 -3.68 15.30
CA PRO A 79 3.96 -3.99 16.62
C PRO A 79 3.93 -2.74 17.51
N SER A 80 2.74 -2.34 17.97
CA SER A 80 2.54 -1.14 18.82
C SER A 80 3.30 -1.17 20.16
N LYS A 81 3.75 -2.35 20.59
CA LYS A 81 4.50 -2.52 21.85
C LYS A 81 5.87 -1.85 21.88
N GLU A 82 6.41 -1.53 20.72
CA GLU A 82 7.73 -0.93 20.55
C GLU A 82 7.69 0.60 20.62
N ILE A 83 6.50 1.21 20.62
CA ILE A 83 6.32 2.66 20.68
C ILE A 83 5.72 3.04 22.02
N LYS A 84 6.22 4.13 22.58
CA LYS A 84 5.82 4.66 23.87
C LYS A 84 5.35 6.11 23.76
N GLU A 85 4.56 6.53 24.74
CA GLU A 85 4.24 7.95 24.90
C GLU A 85 5.50 8.74 25.15
N GLY A 86 5.65 9.87 24.46
CA GLY A 86 6.84 10.70 24.48
C GLY A 86 7.87 10.40 23.40
N ASP A 87 7.73 9.30 22.65
CA ASP A 87 8.65 9.00 21.54
C ASP A 87 8.55 10.05 20.44
N THR A 88 9.64 10.21 19.73
CA THR A 88 9.75 11.19 18.63
C THR A 88 9.30 10.57 17.31
N VAL A 89 8.60 11.36 16.51
CA VAL A 89 8.13 10.99 15.18
C VAL A 89 8.62 12.01 14.17
N LYS A 90 9.25 11.56 13.10
CA LYS A 90 9.76 12.39 12.01
C LYS A 90 8.89 12.27 10.78
N ARG A 91 8.67 13.40 10.14
CA ARG A 91 8.00 13.48 8.86
C ARG A 91 8.94 13.01 7.73
N THR A 92 8.45 12.17 6.82
CA THR A 92 9.26 11.70 5.69
C THR A 92 9.04 12.51 4.41
N ASN A 93 8.00 13.33 4.34
CA ASN A 93 7.56 14.04 3.12
C ASN A 93 7.25 13.10 1.95
N ARG A 94 6.93 11.84 2.22
CA ARG A 94 6.60 10.82 1.23
C ARG A 94 5.21 10.28 1.49
N ILE A 95 4.37 10.31 0.45
CA ILE A 95 3.08 9.61 0.50
C ILE A 95 3.34 8.11 0.47
N ALA A 96 2.56 7.35 1.24
CA ALA A 96 2.66 5.91 1.30
C ALA A 96 2.55 5.31 -0.10
N SER A 97 3.63 4.71 -0.56
CA SER A 97 3.80 4.19 -1.92
C SER A 97 4.51 2.84 -1.87
N ILE A 98 4.32 2.06 -2.90
CA ILE A 98 4.95 0.75 -3.08
C ILE A 98 5.57 0.63 -4.47
N ASN A 99 6.70 -0.03 -4.55
CA ASN A 99 7.33 -0.34 -5.82
C ASN A 99 6.64 -1.54 -6.48
N VAL A 100 6.10 -1.33 -7.68
CA VAL A 100 5.37 -2.34 -8.45
C VAL A 100 5.99 -2.53 -9.82
N GLY A 101 5.84 -3.73 -10.37
CA GLY A 101 6.35 -4.09 -11.68
C GLY A 101 6.24 -5.60 -11.92
N GLU A 102 6.63 -6.08 -13.09
CA GLU A 102 6.57 -7.51 -13.42
C GLU A 102 7.40 -8.37 -12.47
N GLY A 103 8.50 -7.85 -11.94
CA GLY A 103 9.34 -8.57 -10.97
C GLY A 103 8.66 -8.88 -9.63
N VAL A 104 7.52 -8.23 -9.32
CA VAL A 104 6.74 -8.49 -8.10
C VAL A 104 5.80 -9.69 -8.28
N VAL A 105 5.52 -10.10 -9.51
CA VAL A 105 4.61 -11.21 -9.79
C VAL A 105 5.18 -12.51 -9.20
N GLY A 106 4.37 -13.21 -8.41
CA GLY A 106 4.77 -14.44 -7.72
C GLY A 106 5.70 -14.24 -6.51
N ARG A 107 5.87 -13.00 -6.05
CA ARG A 107 6.63 -12.64 -4.86
C ARG A 107 5.68 -12.36 -3.67
N VAL A 108 6.18 -12.55 -2.46
CA VAL A 108 5.49 -12.15 -1.24
C VAL A 108 6.22 -10.96 -0.63
N VAL A 109 5.50 -9.88 -0.46
CA VAL A 109 6.05 -8.63 0.08
C VAL A 109 5.25 -8.17 1.31
N ASN A 110 5.89 -7.39 2.16
CA ASN A 110 5.21 -6.72 3.28
C ASN A 110 4.46 -5.46 2.79
N THR A 111 3.84 -4.73 3.71
CA THR A 111 3.10 -3.49 3.41
C THR A 111 3.96 -2.37 2.81
N LEU A 112 5.26 -2.42 3.00
CA LEU A 112 6.25 -1.47 2.47
C LEU A 112 6.86 -1.92 1.13
N GLY A 113 6.38 -3.06 0.57
CA GLY A 113 6.91 -3.61 -0.68
C GLY A 113 8.24 -4.37 -0.55
N GLN A 114 8.68 -4.65 0.68
CA GLN A 114 9.91 -5.41 0.91
C GLN A 114 9.62 -6.91 0.79
N PRO A 115 10.46 -7.69 0.08
CA PRO A 115 10.25 -9.12 -0.07
C PRO A 115 10.47 -9.87 1.24
N ILE A 116 9.50 -10.72 1.60
CA ILE A 116 9.53 -11.58 2.80
C ILE A 116 9.52 -13.07 2.46
N ASP A 117 9.66 -13.41 1.19
CA ASP A 117 9.60 -14.78 0.66
C ASP A 117 10.94 -15.50 0.65
N GLY A 118 12.01 -14.87 1.12
CA GLY A 118 13.37 -15.45 1.14
C GLY A 118 14.05 -15.54 -0.22
N LYS A 119 13.43 -15.05 -1.29
CA LYS A 119 13.96 -15.11 -2.67
C LYS A 119 14.89 -13.95 -3.04
N GLY A 120 15.34 -13.15 -2.07
CA GLY A 120 16.19 -11.98 -2.32
C GLY A 120 15.47 -10.77 -2.86
N LYS A 121 16.23 -9.79 -3.36
CA LYS A 121 15.67 -8.54 -3.89
C LYS A 121 14.80 -8.78 -5.12
N ILE A 122 13.82 -7.90 -5.31
CA ILE A 122 12.95 -7.93 -6.49
C ILE A 122 13.74 -7.34 -7.66
N GLU A 123 13.90 -8.12 -8.72
CA GLU A 123 14.61 -7.73 -9.91
C GLU A 123 13.65 -7.19 -10.97
N GLY A 124 14.17 -6.37 -11.89
CA GLY A 124 13.41 -5.80 -13.00
C GLY A 124 13.08 -4.32 -12.85
N LYS A 125 12.30 -3.81 -13.79
CA LYS A 125 11.89 -2.42 -13.80
C LYS A 125 10.73 -2.23 -12.83
N LEU A 126 10.97 -1.46 -11.78
CA LEU A 126 9.99 -1.12 -10.76
C LEU A 126 9.57 0.34 -10.91
N TYR A 127 8.31 0.59 -10.61
CA TYR A 127 7.70 1.93 -10.61
C TYR A 127 7.12 2.18 -9.23
N GLU A 128 7.36 3.35 -8.68
CA GLU A 128 6.74 3.77 -7.42
C GLU A 128 5.28 4.16 -7.67
N MET A 129 4.37 3.53 -6.95
CA MET A 129 2.94 3.81 -7.03
C MET A 129 2.34 4.05 -5.65
N PRO A 130 1.51 5.09 -5.47
CA PRO A 130 0.83 5.33 -4.21
C PRO A 130 -0.09 4.14 -3.85
N LEU A 131 -0.15 3.80 -2.56
CA LEU A 131 -0.99 2.71 -2.05
C LEU A 131 -2.47 3.03 -2.26
N GLU A 132 -2.87 4.27 -1.99
CA GLU A 132 -4.22 4.73 -2.26
C GLU A 132 -4.30 5.37 -3.64
N ARG A 133 -4.99 4.70 -4.55
CA ARG A 133 -5.19 5.18 -5.91
C ARG A 133 -6.67 5.16 -6.26
N LYS A 134 -7.16 6.28 -6.78
CA LYS A 134 -8.52 6.35 -7.30
C LYS A 134 -8.66 5.42 -8.52
N ALA A 135 -9.62 4.50 -8.46
CA ALA A 135 -9.92 3.62 -9.58
C ALA A 135 -10.41 4.42 -10.81
N PRO A 136 -10.09 3.96 -12.04
CA PRO A 136 -10.60 4.58 -13.24
C PRO A 136 -12.14 4.64 -13.23
N GLY A 137 -12.68 5.81 -13.54
CA GLY A 137 -14.13 6.01 -13.67
C GLY A 137 -14.72 5.25 -14.86
N VAL A 138 -16.05 5.17 -14.92
CA VAL A 138 -16.79 4.43 -15.96
C VAL A 138 -16.37 4.84 -17.39
N ILE A 139 -16.09 6.12 -17.62
CA ILE A 139 -15.70 6.66 -18.92
C ILE A 139 -14.38 6.09 -19.42
N TYR A 140 -13.45 5.78 -18.52
CA TYR A 140 -12.12 5.26 -18.84
C TYR A 140 -12.04 3.73 -18.84
N ARG A 141 -13.13 3.05 -18.51
CA ARG A 141 -13.18 1.59 -18.51
C ARG A 141 -13.60 1.09 -19.88
N GLN A 142 -12.91 0.08 -20.37
CA GLN A 142 -13.33 -0.65 -21.55
C GLN A 142 -14.65 -1.37 -21.29
N PRO A 143 -15.62 -1.35 -22.20
CA PRO A 143 -16.86 -2.12 -22.07
C PRO A 143 -16.55 -3.62 -22.02
N VAL A 144 -17.39 -4.36 -21.30
CA VAL A 144 -17.32 -5.83 -21.24
C VAL A 144 -17.84 -6.39 -22.56
N ASN A 145 -16.94 -6.87 -23.41
CA ASN A 145 -17.25 -7.38 -24.76
C ASN A 145 -16.62 -8.75 -25.05
N GLU A 146 -15.82 -9.30 -24.11
CA GLU A 146 -15.20 -10.61 -24.26
C GLU A 146 -15.87 -11.62 -23.32
N PRO A 147 -16.35 -12.77 -23.82
CA PRO A 147 -16.94 -13.81 -22.98
C PRO A 147 -15.87 -14.53 -22.16
N LEU A 148 -16.21 -14.84 -20.91
CA LEU A 148 -15.43 -15.71 -20.05
C LEU A 148 -15.98 -17.14 -20.18
N GLN A 149 -15.19 -18.04 -20.71
CA GLN A 149 -15.56 -19.47 -20.80
C GLN A 149 -15.38 -20.12 -19.44
N THR A 150 -16.48 -20.29 -18.70
CA THR A 150 -16.42 -20.89 -17.36
C THR A 150 -16.21 -22.40 -17.38
N GLY A 151 -16.53 -23.07 -18.50
CA GLY A 151 -16.57 -24.52 -18.64
C GLY A 151 -17.83 -25.15 -18.03
N ILE A 152 -18.72 -24.35 -17.45
CA ILE A 152 -19.99 -24.80 -16.89
C ILE A 152 -21.10 -24.53 -17.91
N LYS A 153 -21.59 -25.58 -18.56
CA LYS A 153 -22.55 -25.48 -19.67
C LYS A 153 -23.78 -24.61 -19.37
N SER A 154 -24.29 -24.69 -18.16
CA SER A 154 -25.46 -23.92 -17.75
C SER A 154 -25.19 -22.42 -17.69
N ILE A 155 -23.99 -22.03 -17.29
CA ILE A 155 -23.56 -20.62 -17.23
C ILE A 155 -23.26 -20.13 -18.65
N ASP A 156 -22.41 -20.84 -19.37
CA ASP A 156 -21.89 -20.39 -20.67
C ASP A 156 -23.02 -20.33 -21.73
N ALA A 157 -24.03 -21.21 -21.64
CA ALA A 157 -25.11 -21.25 -22.60
C ALA A 157 -26.32 -20.34 -22.27
N MET A 158 -26.61 -20.11 -20.98
CA MET A 158 -27.80 -19.38 -20.57
C MET A 158 -27.53 -18.00 -20.01
N ILE A 159 -26.43 -17.83 -19.27
CA ILE A 159 -26.10 -16.59 -18.59
C ILE A 159 -24.59 -16.34 -18.76
N PRO A 160 -24.16 -16.05 -20.01
CA PRO A 160 -22.72 -15.88 -20.26
C PRO A 160 -22.13 -14.72 -19.44
N ILE A 161 -20.97 -14.94 -18.86
CA ILE A 161 -20.24 -13.96 -18.07
C ILE A 161 -19.18 -13.34 -18.97
N GLY A 162 -18.97 -12.04 -18.86
CA GLY A 162 -17.94 -11.33 -19.59
C GLY A 162 -16.68 -11.09 -18.75
N ARG A 163 -15.52 -11.02 -19.39
CA ARG A 163 -14.24 -10.68 -18.74
C ARG A 163 -14.31 -9.26 -18.20
N GLY A 164 -14.05 -9.10 -16.89
CA GLY A 164 -14.18 -7.83 -16.18
C GLY A 164 -15.57 -7.55 -15.58
N GLN A 165 -16.53 -8.44 -15.78
CA GLN A 165 -17.84 -8.37 -15.14
C GLN A 165 -17.74 -8.71 -13.65
N ARG A 166 -18.60 -8.09 -12.85
CA ARG A 166 -18.73 -8.37 -11.41
C ARG A 166 -19.92 -9.29 -11.20
N GLU A 167 -19.63 -10.47 -10.68
CA GLU A 167 -20.65 -11.49 -10.41
C GLU A 167 -20.81 -11.76 -8.92
N LEU A 168 -22.05 -11.99 -8.50
CA LEU A 168 -22.38 -12.40 -7.14
C LEU A 168 -22.75 -13.88 -7.13
N VAL A 169 -21.97 -14.69 -6.42
CA VAL A 169 -22.27 -16.09 -6.16
C VAL A 169 -22.79 -16.23 -4.73
N ILE A 170 -24.10 -16.39 -4.59
CA ILE A 170 -24.79 -16.46 -3.30
C ILE A 170 -25.41 -17.84 -3.08
N GLY A 171 -25.47 -18.29 -1.83
CA GLY A 171 -26.09 -19.57 -1.43
C GLY A 171 -25.69 -19.95 -0.01
N ASP A 172 -26.32 -20.96 0.54
CA ASP A 172 -26.05 -21.48 1.88
C ASP A 172 -24.64 -22.11 2.02
N ARG A 173 -24.29 -22.49 3.23
CA ARG A 173 -23.03 -23.21 3.48
C ARG A 173 -23.00 -24.52 2.68
N GLN A 174 -21.84 -24.87 2.14
CA GLN A 174 -21.60 -26.13 1.41
C GLN A 174 -22.40 -26.34 0.12
N THR A 175 -22.98 -25.29 -0.47
CA THR A 175 -23.72 -25.37 -1.75
C THR A 175 -22.85 -25.31 -3.00
N GLY A 176 -21.52 -25.38 -2.85
CA GLY A 176 -20.61 -25.40 -4.00
C GLY A 176 -20.24 -24.04 -4.59
N LYS A 177 -20.50 -22.91 -3.88
CA LYS A 177 -20.15 -21.57 -4.36
C LYS A 177 -18.68 -21.42 -4.76
N THR A 178 -17.79 -21.85 -3.89
CA THR A 178 -16.35 -21.83 -4.13
C THR A 178 -15.95 -22.78 -5.24
N THR A 179 -16.63 -23.92 -5.39
CA THR A 179 -16.39 -24.88 -6.46
C THR A 179 -16.62 -24.27 -7.82
N VAL A 180 -17.73 -23.56 -8.02
CA VAL A 180 -18.02 -22.84 -9.26
C VAL A 180 -16.90 -21.86 -9.63
N CYS A 181 -16.40 -21.11 -8.65
CA CYS A 181 -15.29 -20.18 -8.88
C CYS A 181 -13.99 -20.91 -9.23
N ILE A 182 -13.66 -21.99 -8.52
CA ILE A 182 -12.45 -22.77 -8.75
C ILE A 182 -12.49 -23.45 -10.11
N ASP A 183 -13.61 -24.09 -10.47
CA ASP A 183 -13.78 -24.75 -11.77
C ASP A 183 -13.62 -23.76 -12.92
N THR A 184 -14.19 -22.56 -12.77
CA THR A 184 -14.01 -21.47 -13.74
C THR A 184 -12.53 -21.09 -13.89
N ILE A 185 -11.79 -20.99 -12.78
CA ILE A 185 -10.35 -20.67 -12.80
C ILE A 185 -9.56 -21.79 -13.47
N LEU A 186 -9.84 -23.03 -13.12
CA LEU A 186 -9.16 -24.19 -13.70
C LEU A 186 -9.39 -24.29 -15.20
N ASN A 187 -10.59 -23.95 -15.69
CA ASN A 187 -10.91 -23.95 -17.11
C ASN A 187 -10.13 -22.89 -17.90
N GLN A 188 -9.59 -21.86 -17.26
CA GLN A 188 -8.75 -20.85 -17.93
C GLN A 188 -7.32 -21.34 -18.20
N LYS A 189 -6.92 -22.51 -17.69
CA LYS A 189 -5.55 -23.01 -17.83
C LYS A 189 -5.15 -23.19 -19.30
N GLU A 190 -6.02 -23.73 -20.12
CA GLU A 190 -5.75 -23.95 -21.55
C GLU A 190 -5.45 -22.62 -22.28
N PHE A 191 -6.21 -21.58 -21.98
CA PHE A 191 -5.99 -20.24 -22.55
C PHE A 191 -4.69 -19.62 -22.05
N PHE A 192 -4.36 -19.82 -20.79
CA PHE A 192 -3.08 -19.37 -20.22
C PHE A 192 -1.89 -20.08 -20.86
N ASP A 193 -1.97 -21.41 -21.01
CA ASP A 193 -0.90 -22.21 -21.64
C ASP A 193 -0.75 -21.87 -23.13
N ALA A 194 -1.81 -21.40 -23.80
CA ALA A 194 -1.79 -20.88 -25.17
C ALA A 194 -1.21 -19.46 -25.30
N GLY A 195 -0.85 -18.82 -24.17
CA GLY A 195 -0.32 -17.45 -24.16
C GLY A 195 -1.36 -16.35 -24.30
N GLU A 196 -2.65 -16.67 -24.17
CA GLU A 196 -3.69 -15.65 -24.11
C GLU A 196 -3.68 -14.89 -22.78
N PRO A 197 -3.99 -13.59 -22.74
CA PRO A 197 -4.04 -12.82 -21.52
C PRO A 197 -5.13 -13.36 -20.59
N CYS A 198 -4.73 -14.18 -19.62
CA CYS A 198 -5.61 -14.72 -18.60
C CYS A 198 -5.47 -13.88 -17.33
N LEU A 199 -6.52 -13.11 -16.99
CA LEU A 199 -6.55 -12.24 -15.81
C LEU A 199 -6.91 -13.00 -14.52
N LEU A 200 -7.23 -14.29 -14.60
CA LEU A 200 -7.50 -15.15 -13.44
C LEU A 200 -6.22 -15.80 -12.95
N TYR A 201 -5.32 -15.00 -12.43
CA TYR A 201 -4.17 -15.53 -11.75
C TYR A 201 -4.51 -15.81 -10.28
N THR A 202 -4.37 -17.07 -9.91
CA THR A 202 -4.37 -17.65 -8.56
C THR A 202 -4.52 -16.66 -7.41
N SER A 203 -5.73 -16.48 -6.92
CA SER A 203 -5.93 -16.04 -5.55
C SER A 203 -5.86 -17.27 -4.65
N PRO A 204 -4.82 -17.47 -3.83
CA PRO A 204 -4.82 -18.55 -2.87
C PRO A 204 -5.99 -18.35 -1.91
N SER A 205 -6.95 -19.27 -1.94
CA SER A 205 -8.03 -19.28 -0.97
C SER A 205 -7.46 -19.42 0.44
N PRO A 206 -7.93 -18.68 1.43
CA PRO A 206 -7.55 -18.90 2.82
C PRO A 206 -7.80 -20.33 3.31
N ARG A 207 -8.68 -21.08 2.61
CA ARG A 207 -8.95 -22.50 2.87
C ARG A 207 -7.84 -23.44 2.38
N ASP A 208 -7.05 -23.02 1.40
CA ASP A 208 -5.96 -23.83 0.86
C ASP A 208 -4.71 -23.80 1.75
N ARG A 209 -4.65 -22.86 2.69
CA ARG A 209 -3.65 -22.87 3.75
C ARG A 209 -4.09 -23.80 4.87
N GLN A 210 -3.47 -24.96 5.00
CA GLN A 210 -3.61 -25.88 6.13
C GLN A 210 -3.39 -25.25 7.52
N LYS A 211 -3.04 -23.98 7.59
CA LYS A 211 -2.79 -23.20 8.82
C LYS A 211 -3.81 -22.09 9.11
N SER A 212 -4.75 -21.86 8.25
CA SER A 212 -5.84 -20.94 8.54
C SER A 212 -6.84 -21.61 9.47
N ARG A 213 -6.54 -21.58 10.77
CA ARG A 213 -7.55 -21.82 11.80
C ARG A 213 -8.49 -20.61 11.80
N MET A 214 -9.51 -20.64 10.97
CA MET A 214 -10.69 -19.87 11.28
C MET A 214 -11.30 -20.47 12.56
N PRO A 215 -11.49 -19.70 13.63
CA PRO A 215 -12.26 -20.20 14.76
C PRO A 215 -13.62 -20.59 14.20
N SER A 216 -14.03 -21.83 14.44
CA SER A 216 -15.43 -22.24 14.29
C SER A 216 -16.21 -21.50 15.37
N SER A 217 -16.55 -20.25 15.09
CA SER A 217 -17.55 -19.55 15.89
C SER A 217 -18.88 -20.17 15.54
N ALA A 218 -19.45 -20.75 16.52
CA ALA A 218 -20.80 -21.23 16.64
C ALA A 218 -21.85 -20.31 16.01
#